data_d8466713bff48881b678ddf1e2f79d55
#
_entry.id   d8466713bff48881b678ddf1e2f79d55
#
_cell.length_a   1.000
_cell.length_b   1.000
_cell.length_c   1.000
_cell.angle_alpha   90.00
_cell.angle_beta   90.00
_cell.angle_gamma   90.00
#
_symmetry.space_group_name_H-M   'P 1'
#
loop_
_entity.id
_entity.type
_entity.pdbx_description
1 polymer ?
#
loop_
_entity_poly.entity_id
_entity_poly.type
_entity_poly.pdbx_seq_one_letter_code
_entity_poly.pdbx_strand_id
1 'polypeptide(L)'
;MNSNEILQILRQHKAELIKRYDVNHLSLFGSTARNQARANSDIDILVSFNGAATSSRYFGLQFYLEDLLGHPIDLVTEKALRIELRPYIEQEAIRV
;
A
#
# COMPACT_ATOMS: atom_id res chain seq x y z
N MET A 1 11.98 -9.18 -1.38
CA MET A 1 10.82 -9.40 -2.29
C MET A 1 10.87 -8.37 -3.43
N ASN A 2 10.58 -8.81 -4.65
CA ASN A 2 10.42 -7.87 -5.75
C ASN A 2 8.96 -7.41 -5.88
N SER A 3 8.71 -6.42 -6.75
CA SER A 3 7.37 -5.86 -6.91
C SER A 3 6.33 -6.89 -7.36
N ASN A 4 6.71 -7.81 -8.25
CA ASN A 4 5.78 -8.83 -8.74
C ASN A 4 5.33 -9.77 -7.63
N GLU A 5 6.26 -10.20 -6.77
CA GLU A 5 5.93 -11.06 -5.62
C GLU A 5 4.98 -10.36 -4.66
N ILE A 6 5.25 -9.10 -4.35
CA ILE A 6 4.40 -8.31 -3.45
C ILE A 6 3.01 -8.12 -4.06
N LEU A 7 2.93 -7.75 -5.34
CA LEU A 7 1.65 -7.59 -6.03
C LEU A 7 0.84 -8.89 -6.04
N GLN A 8 1.50 -10.01 -6.27
CA GLN A 8 0.82 -11.30 -6.29
C GLN A 8 0.20 -11.62 -4.92
N ILE A 9 0.95 -11.43 -3.85
CA ILE A 9 0.46 -11.67 -2.49
C ILE A 9 -0.70 -10.73 -2.17
N LEU A 10 -0.57 -9.45 -2.47
CA LEU A 10 -1.61 -8.46 -2.20
C LEU A 10 -2.90 -8.76 -3.00
N ARG A 11 -2.76 -9.16 -4.25
CA ARG A 11 -3.91 -9.52 -5.08
C ARG A 11 -4.64 -10.75 -4.58
N GLN A 12 -3.92 -11.72 -4.03
CA GLN A 12 -4.52 -12.90 -3.42
C GLN A 12 -5.36 -12.56 -2.18
N HIS A 13 -5.01 -11.47 -1.48
CA HIS A 13 -5.68 -11.04 -0.25
C HIS A 13 -6.60 -9.83 -0.45
N LYS A 14 -6.79 -9.39 -1.69
CA LYS A 14 -7.55 -8.17 -2.00
C LYS A 14 -8.97 -8.21 -1.46
N ALA A 15 -9.67 -9.33 -1.63
CA ALA A 15 -11.03 -9.50 -1.14
C ALA A 15 -11.11 -9.33 0.38
N GLU A 16 -10.15 -9.89 1.11
CA GLU A 16 -10.08 -9.79 2.56
C GLU A 16 -9.78 -8.36 3.01
N LEU A 17 -8.90 -7.65 2.29
CA LEU A 17 -8.59 -6.25 2.58
C LEU A 17 -9.81 -5.36 2.43
N ILE A 18 -10.58 -5.58 1.38
CA ILE A 18 -11.84 -4.84 1.13
C ILE A 18 -12.84 -5.13 2.24
N LYS A 19 -13.03 -6.40 2.57
CA LYS A 19 -14.02 -6.84 3.55
C LYS A 19 -13.69 -6.34 4.96
N ARG A 20 -12.44 -6.44 5.38
CA ARG A 20 -12.05 -6.13 6.77
C ARG A 20 -11.78 -4.66 7.03
N TYR A 21 -11.25 -3.94 6.03
CA TYR A 21 -10.77 -2.58 6.23
C TYR A 21 -11.43 -1.54 5.31
N ASP A 22 -12.41 -1.96 4.51
CA ASP A 22 -13.07 -1.06 3.56
C ASP A 22 -12.11 -0.39 2.58
N VAL A 23 -11.11 -1.12 2.12
CA VAL A 23 -10.16 -0.61 1.13
C VAL A 23 -10.87 -0.38 -0.19
N ASN A 24 -10.71 0.81 -0.77
CA ASN A 24 -11.21 1.14 -2.11
C ASN A 24 -10.12 0.88 -3.16
N HIS A 25 -8.95 1.50 -2.99
CA HIS A 25 -7.80 1.32 -3.87
C HIS A 25 -6.55 1.05 -3.06
N LEU A 26 -5.68 0.22 -3.62
CA LEU A 26 -4.38 -0.11 -3.03
C LEU A 26 -3.34 -0.15 -4.15
N SER A 27 -2.20 0.48 -3.97
CA SER A 27 -1.13 0.52 -4.97
C SER A 27 0.23 0.45 -4.31
N LEU A 28 1.20 -0.15 -5.03
CA LEU A 28 2.62 -0.01 -4.68
C LEU A 28 3.16 1.27 -5.30
N PHE A 29 4.04 1.96 -4.58
CA PHE A 29 4.73 3.11 -5.12
C PHE A 29 6.16 3.19 -4.60
N GLY A 30 6.86 4.27 -4.93
CA GLY A 30 8.22 4.50 -4.44
C GLY A 30 9.22 3.46 -4.95
N SER A 31 10.28 3.25 -4.16
CA SER A 31 11.36 2.33 -4.53
C SER A 31 10.88 0.90 -4.73
N THR A 32 9.85 0.49 -4.00
CA THR A 32 9.27 -0.84 -4.13
C THR A 32 8.69 -1.05 -5.54
N ALA A 33 7.91 -0.08 -6.02
CA ALA A 33 7.31 -0.17 -7.36
C ALA A 33 8.38 -0.18 -8.45
N ARG A 34 9.50 0.53 -8.23
CA ARG A 34 10.62 0.59 -9.18
C ARG A 34 11.59 -0.58 -9.10
N ASN A 35 11.36 -1.56 -8.22
CA ASN A 35 12.29 -2.65 -7.92
C ASN A 35 13.68 -2.15 -7.49
N GLN A 36 13.72 -1.05 -6.75
CA GLN A 36 14.95 -0.45 -6.23
C GLN A 36 15.03 -0.52 -4.70
N ALA A 37 14.04 -1.17 -4.06
CA ALA A 37 14.02 -1.31 -2.62
C ALA A 37 15.16 -2.22 -2.15
N ARG A 38 15.82 -1.82 -1.06
CA ARG A 38 16.84 -2.62 -0.40
C ARG A 38 16.18 -3.57 0.60
N ALA A 39 16.92 -4.58 1.07
CA ALA A 39 16.41 -5.57 1.99
C ALA A 39 15.83 -4.98 3.29
N ASN A 40 16.34 -3.83 3.74
CA ASN A 40 15.88 -3.13 4.93
C ASN A 40 14.97 -1.93 4.65
N SER A 41 14.55 -1.75 3.40
CA SER A 41 13.63 -0.66 3.03
C SER A 41 12.20 -1.00 3.43
N ASP A 42 11.42 0.02 3.77
CA ASP A 42 9.98 -0.12 3.96
C ASP A 42 9.31 -0.36 2.61
N ILE A 43 8.20 -1.08 2.63
CA ILE A 43 7.37 -1.27 1.45
C ILE A 43 6.38 -0.10 1.38
N ASP A 44 6.44 0.67 0.30
CA ASP A 44 5.60 1.86 0.12
C ASP A 44 4.26 1.47 -0.48
N ILE A 45 3.18 1.68 0.28
CA ILE A 45 1.82 1.35 -0.15
C ILE A 45 0.92 2.57 -0.03
N LEU A 46 0.21 2.84 -1.11
CA LEU A 46 -0.79 3.90 -1.19
C LEU A 46 -2.18 3.29 -1.06
N VAL A 47 -3.02 3.86 -0.20
CA VAL A 47 -4.36 3.34 0.05
C VAL A 47 -5.40 4.44 -0.01
N SER A 48 -6.58 4.11 -0.53
CA SER A 48 -7.80 4.88 -0.28
C SER A 48 -8.86 3.95 0.32
N PHE A 49 -9.64 4.50 1.25
CA PHE A 49 -10.73 3.77 1.90
C PHE A 49 -12.08 4.23 1.37
N ASN A 50 -13.07 3.36 1.44
CA ASN A 50 -14.46 3.75 1.24
C ASN A 50 -14.94 4.51 2.48
N GLY A 51 -14.95 5.84 2.41
CA GLY A 51 -15.26 6.70 3.55
C GLY A 51 -14.01 7.10 4.32
N ALA A 52 -14.16 7.37 5.60
CA ALA A 52 -13.09 7.94 6.41
C ALA A 52 -11.97 6.93 6.69
N ALA A 53 -10.74 7.43 6.66
CA ALA A 53 -9.55 6.67 7.10
C ALA A 53 -9.46 6.72 8.62
N THR A 54 -10.31 5.97 9.30
CA THR A 54 -10.29 5.92 10.77
C THR A 54 -8.98 5.30 11.26
N SER A 55 -8.61 5.60 12.52
CA SER A 55 -7.43 4.98 13.14
C SER A 55 -7.51 3.46 13.09
N SER A 56 -8.68 2.90 13.36
CA SER A 56 -8.91 1.47 13.34
C SER A 56 -8.64 0.86 11.96
N ARG A 57 -9.12 1.50 10.90
CA ARG A 57 -8.88 1.04 9.52
C ARG A 57 -7.41 1.18 9.14
N TYR A 58 -6.83 2.33 9.41
CA TYR A 58 -5.46 2.64 9.01
C TYR A 58 -4.45 1.71 9.70
N PHE A 59 -4.48 1.67 11.03
CA PHE A 59 -3.52 0.85 11.78
C PHE A 59 -3.80 -0.63 11.66
N GLY A 60 -5.08 -1.03 11.57
CA GLY A 60 -5.43 -2.42 11.33
C GLY A 60 -4.89 -2.91 9.99
N LEU A 61 -5.05 -2.12 8.94
CA LEU A 61 -4.50 -2.43 7.62
C LEU A 61 -2.98 -2.50 7.65
N GLN A 62 -2.33 -1.52 8.30
CA GLN A 62 -0.87 -1.50 8.39
C GLN A 62 -0.33 -2.77 9.05
N PHE A 63 -0.88 -3.16 10.19
CA PHE A 63 -0.43 -4.36 10.90
C PHE A 63 -0.72 -5.63 10.09
N TYR A 64 -1.86 -5.69 9.44
CA TYR A 64 -2.19 -6.83 8.59
C TYR A 64 -1.18 -6.97 7.44
N LEU A 65 -0.84 -5.87 6.79
CA LEU A 65 0.12 -5.87 5.69
C LEU A 65 1.53 -6.21 6.17
N GLU A 66 1.95 -5.71 7.32
CA GLU A 66 3.24 -6.04 7.90
C GLU A 66 3.36 -7.53 8.22
N ASP A 67 2.32 -8.11 8.80
CA ASP A 67 2.29 -9.55 9.07
C ASP A 67 2.31 -10.37 7.78
N LEU A 68 1.52 -9.93 6.80
CA LEU A 68 1.39 -10.65 5.53
C LEU A 68 2.69 -10.65 4.73
N LEU A 69 3.36 -9.49 4.66
CA LEU A 69 4.56 -9.31 3.83
C LEU A 69 5.87 -9.52 4.58
N GLY A 70 5.82 -9.55 5.92
CA GLY A 70 7.01 -9.75 6.74
C GLY A 70 8.01 -8.60 6.67
N HIS A 71 7.55 -7.39 6.36
CA HIS A 71 8.38 -6.19 6.24
C HIS A 71 7.64 -4.99 6.82
N PRO A 72 8.36 -3.96 7.29
CA PRO A 72 7.74 -2.70 7.64
C PRO A 72 7.03 -2.08 6.44
N ILE A 73 5.87 -1.50 6.67
CA ILE A 73 5.05 -0.88 5.64
C ILE A 73 4.98 0.62 5.87
N ASP A 74 5.32 1.39 4.85
CA ASP A 74 5.06 2.83 4.82
C ASP A 74 3.70 3.02 4.13
N LEU A 75 2.65 3.14 4.93
CA LEU A 75 1.27 3.23 4.46
C LEU A 75 0.83 4.68 4.38
N VAL A 76 0.54 5.13 3.17
CA VAL A 76 0.13 6.50 2.88
C VAL A 76 -1.27 6.51 2.30
N THR A 77 -2.16 7.36 2.86
CA THR A 77 -3.49 7.54 2.26
C THR A 77 -3.41 8.51 1.09
N GLU A 78 -4.25 8.30 0.09
CA GLU A 78 -4.30 9.20 -1.08
C GLU A 78 -4.59 10.64 -0.67
N LYS A 79 -5.45 10.84 0.34
CA LYS A 79 -5.80 12.18 0.84
C LYS A 79 -4.62 12.88 1.51
N ALA A 80 -3.68 12.14 2.06
CA ALA A 80 -2.50 12.70 2.73
C ALA A 80 -1.38 13.07 1.76
N LEU A 81 -1.48 12.64 0.50
CA LEU A 81 -0.49 13.01 -0.51
C LEU A 81 -0.53 14.50 -0.80
N ARG A 82 0.65 15.12 -0.79
CA ARG A 82 0.78 16.50 -1.22
C ARG A 82 0.45 16.61 -2.70
N ILE A 83 -0.27 17.65 -3.08
CA ILE A 83 -0.70 17.89 -4.46
C ILE A 83 0.51 17.91 -5.42
N GLU A 84 1.62 18.50 -4.99
CA GLU A 84 2.83 18.60 -5.80
C GLU A 84 3.44 17.25 -6.13
N LEU A 85 3.27 16.26 -5.25
CA LEU A 85 3.85 14.93 -5.42
C LEU A 85 2.91 13.95 -6.13
N ARG A 86 1.61 14.25 -6.19
CA ARG A 86 0.62 13.36 -6.80
C ARG A 86 0.96 12.91 -8.21
N PRO A 87 1.30 13.80 -9.15
CA PRO A 87 1.59 13.36 -10.52
C PRO A 87 2.72 12.36 -10.59
N TYR A 88 3.75 12.55 -9.78
CA TYR A 88 4.92 11.65 -9.78
C TYR A 88 4.58 10.29 -9.18
N ILE A 89 3.86 10.28 -8.07
CA ILE A 89 3.49 9.04 -7.39
C ILE A 89 2.47 8.25 -8.21
N GLU A 90 1.46 8.92 -8.77
CA GLU A 90 0.44 8.28 -9.60
C GLU A 90 1.04 7.70 -10.87
N GLN A 91 2.06 8.32 -11.43
CA GLN A 91 2.73 7.84 -12.65
C GLN A 91 3.49 6.55 -12.39
N GLU A 92 4.11 6.39 -11.21
CA GLU A 92 4.88 5.18 -10.87
C GLU A 92 4.07 4.11 -10.15
N ALA A 93 2.94 4.45 -9.56
CA ALA A 93 2.14 3.53 -8.74
C ALA A 93 1.60 2.38 -9.57
N ILE A 94 1.69 1.18 -8.99
CA ILE A 94 1.17 -0.04 -9.61
C ILE A 94 -0.03 -0.49 -8.79
N ARG A 95 -1.21 -0.48 -9.40
CA ARG A 95 -2.45 -0.86 -8.71
C ARG A 95 -2.49 -2.37 -8.44
N VAL A 96 -2.90 -2.68 -7.24
CA VAL A 96 -3.16 -4.06 -6.82
C VAL A 96 -4.47 -4.61 -7.42
#